data_2be1201161eb9f10f25137c8ab2c582f
#
_entry.id   2be1201161eb9f10f25137c8ab2c582f
#
_cell.length_a   1.000
_cell.length_b   1.000
_cell.length_c   1.000
_cell.angle_alpha   90.00
_cell.angle_beta   90.00
_cell.angle_gamma   90.00
#
_symmetry.space_group_name_H-M   'P 1'
#
loop_
_entity.id
_entity.type
_entity.pdbx_description
1 polymer ?
#
loop_
_entity_poly.entity_id
_entity_poly.type
_entity_poly.pdbx_seq_one_letter_code
_entity_poly.pdbx_strand_id
1 'polypeptide(L)'
;MRDGHCELGAACFAAAGPVSNQRVSLTNLTWSMDAAAIGTEFSIPHVKIINDFEGVAIGIESLHKSDLITLQAGRPEVRGARVALGAGTGMGVSWMTWHDGHYRILPTEAGHMDFAPLNELQNRLIEHLWKEFGHVSYERVLSGPGLTNIFNFLQSSIGLSSGLVKAEMDNDGASQVTDLALNRKHPIAVKALDLFVEIYGAYAGNLALAGLTRGGVYVAGGIAPKILNKLGEGSFMQSFRSKGRYSEMMSEIPVCVVMNQKVGLIGAVEESHRMMDSASEI
;
A
#
# COMPACT_ATOMS: atom_id res chain seq x y z
N MET A 1 24.48 -22.01 -34.26
CA MET A 1 23.61 -21.17 -33.41
C MET A 1 22.54 -22.08 -32.86
N ARG A 2 22.52 -22.38 -31.58
CA ARG A 2 21.45 -23.16 -30.97
C ARG A 2 20.28 -22.22 -30.76
N ASP A 3 19.17 -22.43 -31.48
CA ASP A 3 17.88 -21.83 -31.18
C ASP A 3 17.46 -22.35 -29.82
N GLY A 4 17.81 -21.59 -28.77
CA GLY A 4 17.41 -21.89 -27.41
C GLY A 4 15.96 -21.49 -27.24
N HIS A 5 15.02 -22.37 -27.58
CA HIS A 5 13.67 -22.29 -27.05
C HIS A 5 13.77 -22.45 -25.52
N CYS A 6 13.65 -21.33 -24.80
CA CYS A 6 13.52 -21.36 -23.36
C CYS A 6 12.06 -21.69 -23.05
N GLU A 7 11.79 -22.90 -22.59
CA GLU A 7 10.46 -23.29 -22.13
C GLU A 7 10.23 -22.66 -20.75
N LEU A 8 9.12 -21.95 -20.61
CA LEU A 8 8.70 -21.38 -19.33
C LEU A 8 8.00 -22.46 -18.49
N GLY A 9 8.59 -22.82 -17.35
CA GLY A 9 8.01 -23.81 -16.44
C GLY A 9 6.88 -23.24 -15.57
N ALA A 10 6.98 -21.96 -15.19
CA ALA A 10 5.98 -21.27 -14.39
C ALA A 10 5.89 -19.78 -14.71
N ALA A 11 4.72 -19.18 -14.44
CA ALA A 11 4.49 -17.73 -14.50
C ALA A 11 3.56 -17.29 -13.37
N CYS A 12 3.90 -16.17 -12.72
CA CYS A 12 3.05 -15.55 -11.72
C CYS A 12 2.76 -14.10 -12.10
N PHE A 13 1.49 -13.71 -12.03
CA PHE A 13 1.01 -12.37 -12.35
C PHE A 13 0.44 -11.71 -11.11
N ALA A 14 1.05 -10.59 -10.67
CA ALA A 14 0.52 -9.74 -9.62
C ALA A 14 -0.39 -8.68 -10.24
N ALA A 15 -1.69 -8.75 -9.96
CA ALA A 15 -2.72 -7.94 -10.60
C ALA A 15 -3.55 -7.15 -9.58
N ALA A 16 -3.88 -5.90 -9.92
CA ALA A 16 -4.72 -5.05 -9.09
C ALA A 16 -6.18 -5.51 -9.14
N GLY A 17 -6.72 -5.91 -8.00
CA GLY A 17 -8.10 -6.37 -7.83
C GLY A 17 -8.21 -7.70 -7.08
N PRO A 18 -9.43 -8.07 -6.65
CA PRO A 18 -9.67 -9.32 -5.96
C PRO A 18 -9.52 -10.52 -6.91
N VAL A 19 -8.65 -11.45 -6.54
CA VAL A 19 -8.43 -12.69 -7.27
C VAL A 19 -9.36 -13.77 -6.73
N SER A 20 -10.14 -14.40 -7.61
CA SER A 20 -11.04 -15.51 -7.28
C SER A 20 -10.88 -16.63 -8.30
N ASN A 21 -10.67 -17.87 -7.84
CA ASN A 21 -10.51 -19.03 -8.72
C ASN A 21 -9.46 -18.82 -9.84
N GLN A 22 -8.33 -18.18 -9.50
CA GLN A 22 -7.24 -17.86 -10.44
C GLN A 22 -7.70 -16.97 -11.60
N ARG A 23 -8.70 -16.11 -11.36
CA ARG A 23 -9.21 -15.08 -12.27
C ARG A 23 -9.23 -13.74 -11.57
N VAL A 24 -9.01 -12.67 -12.32
CA VAL A 24 -9.11 -11.29 -11.86
C VAL A 24 -9.71 -10.42 -12.95
N SER A 25 -10.63 -9.52 -12.57
CA SER A 25 -11.03 -8.38 -13.39
C SER A 25 -10.29 -7.15 -12.87
N LEU A 26 -9.50 -6.51 -13.73
CA LEU A 26 -8.67 -5.39 -13.31
C LEU A 26 -9.55 -4.18 -12.95
N THR A 27 -9.31 -3.58 -11.80
CA THR A 27 -10.15 -2.51 -11.25
C THR A 27 -10.21 -1.26 -12.15
N ASN A 28 -9.10 -0.96 -12.84
CA ASN A 28 -8.94 0.27 -13.64
C ASN A 28 -8.92 0.04 -15.16
N LEU A 29 -9.13 -1.20 -15.61
CA LEU A 29 -9.12 -1.60 -17.02
C LEU A 29 -10.27 -2.57 -17.27
N THR A 30 -10.77 -2.59 -18.50
CA THR A 30 -11.81 -3.55 -18.94
C THR A 30 -11.27 -4.96 -19.20
N TRP A 31 -10.07 -5.26 -18.72
CA TRP A 31 -9.39 -6.54 -18.95
C TRP A 31 -9.67 -7.50 -17.80
N SER A 32 -9.78 -8.76 -18.16
CA SER A 32 -9.76 -9.87 -17.22
C SER A 32 -8.60 -10.81 -17.54
N MET A 33 -8.07 -11.45 -16.51
CA MET A 33 -7.03 -12.46 -16.66
C MET A 33 -7.57 -13.79 -16.11
N ASP A 34 -7.24 -14.89 -16.78
CA ASP A 34 -7.55 -16.27 -16.39
C ASP A 34 -6.27 -17.10 -16.50
N ALA A 35 -5.79 -17.64 -15.38
CA ALA A 35 -4.54 -18.40 -15.33
C ALA A 35 -4.56 -19.62 -16.24
N ALA A 36 -5.70 -20.34 -16.33
CA ALA A 36 -5.83 -21.53 -17.17
C ALA A 36 -5.77 -21.16 -18.67
N ALA A 37 -6.41 -20.06 -19.06
CA ALA A 37 -6.37 -19.58 -20.45
C ALA A 37 -4.95 -19.16 -20.84
N ILE A 38 -4.24 -18.43 -19.96
CA ILE A 38 -2.85 -18.01 -20.17
C ILE A 38 -1.94 -19.24 -20.29
N GLY A 39 -2.07 -20.22 -19.39
CA GLY A 39 -1.30 -21.45 -19.42
C GLY A 39 -1.46 -22.21 -20.74
N THR A 40 -2.70 -22.29 -21.24
CA THR A 40 -3.00 -22.95 -22.51
C THR A 40 -2.44 -22.19 -23.71
N GLU A 41 -2.64 -20.88 -23.78
CA GLU A 41 -2.24 -20.04 -24.90
C GLU A 41 -0.72 -19.99 -25.06
N PHE A 42 0.00 -19.89 -23.94
CA PHE A 42 1.47 -19.75 -23.92
C PHE A 42 2.23 -21.06 -23.63
N SER A 43 1.51 -22.18 -23.51
CA SER A 43 2.08 -23.50 -23.16
C SER A 43 2.91 -23.46 -21.86
N ILE A 44 2.42 -22.74 -20.83
CA ILE A 44 3.07 -22.63 -19.52
C ILE A 44 2.37 -23.60 -18.55
N PRO A 45 3.07 -24.61 -18.01
CA PRO A 45 2.49 -25.65 -17.16
C PRO A 45 1.86 -25.09 -15.87
N HIS A 46 2.51 -24.13 -15.25
CA HIS A 46 2.11 -23.56 -13.98
C HIS A 46 1.90 -22.04 -14.09
N VAL A 47 0.65 -21.60 -14.05
CA VAL A 47 0.30 -20.18 -14.06
C VAL A 47 -0.49 -19.85 -12.81
N LYS A 48 -0.09 -18.77 -12.12
CA LYS A 48 -0.78 -18.24 -10.94
C LYS A 48 -1.06 -16.75 -11.08
N ILE A 49 -2.24 -16.34 -10.63
CA ILE A 49 -2.59 -14.93 -10.48
C ILE A 49 -2.70 -14.65 -8.99
N ILE A 50 -2.03 -13.61 -8.53
CA ILE A 50 -2.08 -13.11 -7.15
C ILE A 50 -2.52 -11.65 -7.14
N ASN A 51 -3.02 -11.16 -6.00
CA ASN A 51 -3.26 -9.74 -5.83
C ASN A 51 -1.94 -8.96 -5.84
N ASP A 52 -1.94 -7.70 -6.26
CA ASP A 52 -0.74 -6.86 -6.36
C ASP A 52 -0.05 -6.67 -5.00
N PHE A 53 -0.83 -6.47 -3.91
CA PHE A 53 -0.29 -6.38 -2.55
C PHE A 53 0.09 -7.73 -1.94
N GLU A 54 -0.46 -8.83 -2.41
CA GLU A 54 0.08 -10.17 -2.13
C GLU A 54 1.49 -10.29 -2.70
N GLY A 55 1.70 -9.86 -3.96
CA GLY A 55 3.02 -9.78 -4.56
C GLY A 55 3.98 -8.88 -3.77
N VAL A 56 3.54 -7.71 -3.32
CA VAL A 56 4.36 -6.83 -2.46
C VAL A 56 4.76 -7.57 -1.18
N ALA A 57 3.84 -8.22 -0.50
CA ALA A 57 4.10 -8.92 0.76
C ALA A 57 5.09 -10.09 0.58
N ILE A 58 4.97 -10.88 -0.50
CA ILE A 58 5.92 -11.94 -0.84
C ILE A 58 7.31 -11.34 -1.09
N GLY A 59 7.38 -10.26 -1.88
CA GLY A 59 8.63 -9.64 -2.28
C GLY A 59 9.42 -9.02 -1.12
N ILE A 60 8.77 -8.65 -0.02
CA ILE A 60 9.44 -8.10 1.17
C ILE A 60 10.50 -9.05 1.72
N GLU A 61 10.30 -10.37 1.64
CA GLU A 61 11.26 -11.37 2.14
C GLU A 61 12.57 -11.37 1.34
N SER A 62 12.53 -10.97 0.07
CA SER A 62 13.69 -10.96 -0.84
C SER A 62 14.35 -9.59 -0.96
N LEU A 63 13.89 -8.57 -0.20
CA LEU A 63 14.48 -7.25 -0.23
C LEU A 63 15.83 -7.20 0.51
N HIS A 64 16.77 -6.45 -0.04
CA HIS A 64 17.99 -6.09 0.66
C HIS A 64 17.74 -5.00 1.70
N LYS A 65 18.59 -4.92 2.72
CA LYS A 65 18.49 -3.85 3.74
C LYS A 65 18.55 -2.44 3.15
N SER A 66 19.24 -2.26 2.03
CA SER A 66 19.31 -1.00 1.28
C SER A 66 17.99 -0.59 0.64
N ASP A 67 17.06 -1.53 0.44
CA ASP A 67 15.73 -1.26 -0.09
C ASP A 67 14.73 -0.76 0.97
N LEU A 68 15.17 -0.70 2.23
CA LEU A 68 14.33 -0.37 3.37
C LEU A 68 14.89 0.86 4.12
N ILE A 69 14.01 1.84 4.38
CA ILE A 69 14.32 2.96 5.28
C ILE A 69 13.54 2.78 6.57
N THR A 70 14.25 2.71 7.69
CA THR A 70 13.67 2.51 9.01
C THR A 70 13.12 3.81 9.56
N LEU A 71 11.79 3.86 9.83
CA LEU A 71 11.15 4.94 10.58
C LEU A 71 11.17 4.66 12.08
N GLN A 72 11.05 3.40 12.48
CA GLN A 72 11.15 2.92 13.85
C GLN A 72 11.86 1.57 13.86
N ALA A 73 12.95 1.45 14.60
CA ALA A 73 13.69 0.20 14.71
C ALA A 73 12.92 -0.86 15.53
N GLY A 74 12.30 -0.42 16.63
CA GLY A 74 11.56 -1.30 17.53
C GLY A 74 12.37 -2.48 18.05
N ARG A 75 11.66 -3.56 18.41
CA ARG A 75 12.20 -4.87 18.81
C ARG A 75 11.46 -5.96 18.05
N PRO A 76 11.93 -6.33 16.84
CA PRO A 76 11.22 -7.27 16.00
C PRO A 76 11.12 -8.65 16.67
N GLU A 77 9.91 -9.18 16.73
CA GLU A 77 9.70 -10.58 17.11
C GLU A 77 10.06 -11.49 15.93
N VAL A 78 10.97 -12.43 16.18
CA VAL A 78 11.38 -13.41 15.16
C VAL A 78 10.16 -14.24 14.76
N ARG A 79 9.87 -14.28 13.46
CA ARG A 79 8.69 -14.97 12.91
C ARG A 79 7.34 -14.38 13.38
N GLY A 80 7.35 -13.19 13.97
CA GLY A 80 6.15 -12.45 14.35
C GLY A 80 5.33 -12.06 13.12
N ALA A 81 4.02 -11.89 13.30
CA ALA A 81 3.16 -11.41 12.23
C ALA A 81 3.65 -10.05 11.70
N ARG A 82 3.43 -9.80 10.42
CA ARG A 82 3.80 -8.57 9.70
C ARG A 82 2.61 -8.03 8.93
N VAL A 83 2.67 -6.76 8.56
CA VAL A 83 1.75 -6.15 7.62
C VAL A 83 2.49 -5.32 6.59
N ALA A 84 2.13 -5.49 5.32
CA ALA A 84 2.46 -4.60 4.23
C ALA A 84 1.25 -3.73 3.92
N LEU A 85 1.45 -2.42 3.84
CA LEU A 85 0.41 -1.48 3.42
C LEU A 85 1.01 -0.43 2.49
N GLY A 86 0.21 0.12 1.59
CA GLY A 86 0.77 1.12 0.69
C GLY A 86 -0.25 1.89 -0.12
N ALA A 87 -0.05 3.21 -0.11
CA ALA A 87 -0.79 4.15 -0.91
C ALA A 87 -0.18 4.29 -2.31
N GLY A 88 -1.03 4.20 -3.31
CA GLY A 88 -0.74 4.39 -4.73
C GLY A 88 -1.92 5.02 -5.43
N THR A 89 -2.40 4.45 -6.54
CA THR A 89 -3.71 4.77 -7.14
C THR A 89 -4.86 4.36 -6.22
N GLY A 90 -4.66 3.28 -5.44
CA GLY A 90 -5.53 2.83 -4.36
C GLY A 90 -4.75 2.67 -3.05
N MET A 91 -5.34 1.92 -2.11
CA MET A 91 -4.75 1.58 -0.82
C MET A 91 -4.72 0.06 -0.62
N GLY A 92 -3.55 -0.55 -0.82
CA GLY A 92 -3.38 -1.98 -0.65
C GLY A 92 -2.90 -2.36 0.74
N VAL A 93 -3.33 -3.54 1.21
CA VAL A 93 -2.94 -4.11 2.50
C VAL A 93 -2.87 -5.63 2.43
N SER A 94 -1.80 -6.22 2.97
CA SER A 94 -1.68 -7.66 3.16
C SER A 94 -1.01 -7.99 4.48
N TRP A 95 -1.54 -8.96 5.24
CA TRP A 95 -0.84 -9.51 6.40
C TRP A 95 0.01 -10.72 6.01
N MET A 96 1.04 -10.94 6.82
CA MET A 96 1.98 -12.03 6.67
C MET A 96 2.09 -12.77 7.99
N THR A 97 1.81 -14.06 8.00
CA THR A 97 1.89 -14.93 9.19
C THR A 97 2.89 -16.06 8.97
N TRP A 98 3.76 -16.30 9.95
CA TRP A 98 4.74 -17.37 9.83
C TRP A 98 4.09 -18.74 10.03
N HIS A 99 4.28 -19.65 9.07
CA HIS A 99 3.77 -21.01 9.14
C HIS A 99 4.64 -21.95 8.29
N ASP A 100 4.95 -23.13 8.79
CA ASP A 100 5.72 -24.16 8.08
C ASP A 100 7.01 -23.67 7.40
N GLY A 101 7.78 -22.84 8.12
CA GLY A 101 9.09 -22.40 7.63
C GLY A 101 9.10 -21.19 6.70
N HIS A 102 7.94 -20.57 6.38
CA HIS A 102 7.82 -19.41 5.53
C HIS A 102 6.67 -18.50 5.95
N TYR A 103 6.62 -17.28 5.42
CA TYR A 103 5.46 -16.41 5.59
C TYR A 103 4.34 -16.78 4.61
N ARG A 104 3.16 -17.07 5.15
CA ARG A 104 1.91 -17.14 4.39
C ARG A 104 1.29 -15.76 4.32
N ILE A 105 0.88 -15.37 3.12
CA ILE A 105 0.27 -14.08 2.87
C ILE A 105 -1.24 -14.20 2.99
N LEU A 106 -1.85 -13.26 3.71
CA LEU A 106 -3.29 -13.05 3.78
C LEU A 106 -3.60 -11.76 3.02
N PRO A 107 -3.97 -11.85 1.74
CA PRO A 107 -4.40 -10.69 0.96
C PRO A 107 -5.72 -10.15 1.51
N THR A 108 -5.92 -8.84 1.43
CA THR A 108 -7.12 -8.18 1.95
C THR A 108 -7.53 -7.00 1.09
N GLU A 109 -8.78 -6.58 1.26
CA GLU A 109 -9.31 -5.31 0.77
C GLU A 109 -9.45 -4.28 1.91
N ALA A 110 -8.53 -4.31 2.89
CA ALA A 110 -8.60 -3.46 4.08
C ALA A 110 -8.47 -1.95 3.76
N GLY A 111 -7.94 -1.56 2.60
CA GLY A 111 -8.01 -0.18 2.12
C GLY A 111 -9.42 0.36 2.03
N HIS A 112 -10.42 -0.52 1.87
CA HIS A 112 -11.86 -0.18 1.83
C HIS A 112 -12.55 -0.18 3.19
N MET A 113 -11.84 -0.42 4.31
CA MET A 113 -12.37 -0.23 5.65
C MET A 113 -12.75 1.24 5.89
N ASP A 114 -13.74 1.46 6.77
CA ASP A 114 -14.21 2.80 7.13
C ASP A 114 -13.09 3.67 7.67
N PHE A 115 -13.00 4.90 7.18
CA PHE A 115 -12.08 5.90 7.72
C PHE A 115 -12.52 6.30 9.13
N ALA A 116 -11.63 6.15 10.09
CA ALA A 116 -11.85 6.51 11.50
C ALA A 116 -11.12 7.84 11.81
N PRO A 117 -11.83 8.98 11.93
CA PRO A 117 -11.22 10.26 12.25
C PRO A 117 -10.70 10.31 13.69
N LEU A 118 -9.57 11.00 13.91
CA LEU A 118 -8.92 11.13 15.23
C LEU A 118 -9.13 12.50 15.89
N ASN A 119 -9.55 13.50 15.13
CA ASN A 119 -9.69 14.88 15.60
C ASN A 119 -10.79 15.63 14.83
N GLU A 120 -11.10 16.84 15.27
CA GLU A 120 -12.16 17.68 14.70
C GLU A 120 -11.94 18.00 13.21
N LEU A 121 -10.69 18.19 12.76
CA LEU A 121 -10.41 18.45 11.36
C LEU A 121 -10.74 17.23 10.50
N GLN A 122 -10.39 16.03 10.98
CA GLN A 122 -10.69 14.76 10.31
C GLN A 122 -12.19 14.44 10.36
N ASN A 123 -12.92 14.82 11.43
CA ASN A 123 -14.39 14.74 11.47
C ASN A 123 -15.02 15.59 10.36
N ARG A 124 -14.57 16.82 10.18
CA ARG A 124 -15.06 17.68 9.10
C ARG A 124 -14.68 17.16 7.71
N LEU A 125 -13.52 16.52 7.57
CA LEU A 125 -13.11 15.87 6.34
C LEU A 125 -14.06 14.72 5.97
N ILE A 126 -14.35 13.81 6.90
CA ILE A 126 -15.27 12.69 6.63
C ILE A 126 -16.69 13.17 6.32
N GLU A 127 -17.20 14.18 7.01
CA GLU A 127 -18.49 14.80 6.72
C GLU A 127 -18.56 15.44 5.33
N HIS A 128 -17.45 16.04 4.88
CA HIS A 128 -17.33 16.57 3.53
C HIS A 128 -17.37 15.45 2.48
N LEU A 129 -16.60 14.39 2.69
CA LEU A 129 -16.49 13.27 1.75
C LEU A 129 -17.76 12.40 1.70
N TRP A 130 -18.52 12.29 2.77
CA TRP A 130 -19.81 11.59 2.78
C TRP A 130 -20.82 12.17 1.78
N LYS A 131 -20.78 13.47 1.57
CA LYS A 131 -21.68 14.15 0.62
C LYS A 131 -21.40 13.72 -0.83
N GLU A 132 -20.17 13.33 -1.11
CA GLU A 132 -19.71 12.93 -2.44
C GLU A 132 -19.77 11.42 -2.65
N PHE A 133 -19.31 10.64 -1.67
CA PHE A 133 -19.07 9.20 -1.83
C PHE A 133 -20.08 8.31 -1.10
N GLY A 134 -20.85 8.83 -0.15
CA GLY A 134 -21.71 8.03 0.73
C GLY A 134 -20.92 7.18 1.72
N HIS A 135 -20.06 6.29 1.26
CA HIS A 135 -19.09 5.52 2.07
C HIS A 135 -17.70 6.13 1.95
N VAL A 136 -17.05 6.40 3.06
CA VAL A 136 -15.70 6.95 3.11
C VAL A 136 -14.72 5.93 3.68
N SER A 137 -14.02 5.25 2.79
CA SER A 137 -12.97 4.29 3.14
C SER A 137 -11.62 4.99 3.39
N TYR A 138 -10.65 4.24 3.97
CA TYR A 138 -9.27 4.73 4.05
C TYR A 138 -8.70 5.07 2.68
N GLU A 139 -9.03 4.34 1.62
CA GLU A 139 -8.58 4.65 0.26
C GLU A 139 -9.04 6.03 -0.22
N ARG A 140 -10.24 6.51 0.22
CA ARG A 140 -10.73 7.85 -0.12
C ARG A 140 -9.90 8.98 0.47
N VAL A 141 -9.00 8.68 1.42
CA VAL A 141 -8.08 9.63 2.06
C VAL A 141 -6.61 9.22 1.95
N LEU A 142 -6.30 7.94 1.74
CA LEU A 142 -4.95 7.38 1.66
C LEU A 142 -4.67 6.74 0.29
N SER A 143 -4.78 7.56 -0.74
CA SER A 143 -4.39 7.21 -2.11
C SER A 143 -4.00 8.49 -2.84
N GLY A 144 -3.61 8.40 -4.12
CA GLY A 144 -3.43 9.58 -4.95
C GLY A 144 -4.69 10.44 -5.00
N PRO A 145 -5.84 9.90 -5.44
CA PRO A 145 -7.13 10.60 -5.36
C PRO A 145 -7.44 11.09 -3.95
N GLY A 146 -7.11 10.30 -2.91
CA GLY A 146 -7.32 10.68 -1.50
C GLY A 146 -6.56 11.94 -1.08
N LEU A 147 -5.30 12.09 -1.49
CA LEU A 147 -4.54 13.32 -1.23
C LEU A 147 -5.18 14.54 -1.92
N THR A 148 -5.71 14.36 -3.13
CA THR A 148 -6.46 15.39 -3.85
C THR A 148 -7.76 15.75 -3.12
N ASN A 149 -8.48 14.75 -2.60
CA ASN A 149 -9.69 14.97 -1.80
C ASN A 149 -9.41 15.80 -0.54
N ILE A 150 -8.33 15.49 0.18
CA ILE A 150 -7.90 16.27 1.36
C ILE A 150 -7.57 17.71 0.96
N PHE A 151 -6.84 17.91 -0.13
CA PHE A 151 -6.49 19.24 -0.62
C PHE A 151 -7.73 20.06 -0.96
N ASN A 152 -8.68 19.51 -1.74
CA ASN A 152 -9.93 20.16 -2.13
C ASN A 152 -10.80 20.51 -0.91
N PHE A 153 -10.89 19.62 0.08
CA PHE A 153 -11.58 19.89 1.34
C PHE A 153 -10.97 21.08 2.07
N LEU A 154 -9.64 21.12 2.22
CA LEU A 154 -8.97 22.23 2.91
C LEU A 154 -9.13 23.56 2.14
N GLN A 155 -9.05 23.52 0.81
CA GLN A 155 -9.25 24.70 -0.03
C GLN A 155 -10.67 25.27 0.15
N SER A 156 -11.70 24.43 0.13
CA SER A 156 -13.09 24.86 0.32
C SER A 156 -13.37 25.39 1.74
N SER A 157 -12.73 24.77 2.76
CA SER A 157 -12.95 25.11 4.17
C SER A 157 -12.34 26.46 4.59
N ILE A 158 -11.30 26.94 3.88
CA ILE A 158 -10.59 28.19 4.22
C ILE A 158 -11.22 29.41 3.51
N GLY A 159 -12.22 29.18 2.63
CA GLY A 159 -12.88 30.28 1.88
C GLY A 159 -11.95 31.05 0.94
N LEU A 160 -10.72 30.61 0.79
CA LEU A 160 -9.78 31.13 -0.17
C LEU A 160 -10.12 30.54 -1.53
N SER A 161 -10.86 31.32 -2.32
CA SER A 161 -10.85 31.21 -3.77
C SER A 161 -9.44 31.58 -4.27
N SER A 162 -8.43 30.86 -3.83
CA SER A 162 -7.11 30.91 -4.44
C SER A 162 -7.29 30.37 -5.85
N GLY A 163 -6.96 31.12 -6.87
CA GLY A 163 -7.18 30.79 -8.28
C GLY A 163 -6.43 29.57 -8.83
N LEU A 164 -6.11 28.62 -7.98
CA LEU A 164 -5.73 27.25 -8.31
C LEU A 164 -7.03 26.47 -8.53
N VAL A 165 -7.54 26.65 -9.72
CA VAL A 165 -8.81 26.12 -10.20
C VAL A 165 -8.78 24.60 -10.22
N LYS A 166 -9.92 24.00 -9.84
CA LYS A 166 -10.31 22.60 -10.03
C LYS A 166 -10.02 22.05 -11.45
N ALA A 167 -9.78 22.94 -12.41
CA ALA A 167 -9.50 22.67 -13.81
C ALA A 167 -8.04 22.30 -14.14
N GLU A 168 -7.09 22.53 -13.23
CA GLU A 168 -5.67 22.19 -13.44
C GLU A 168 -5.24 20.86 -12.81
N MET A 169 -6.15 20.18 -12.13
CA MET A 169 -5.89 18.89 -11.48
C MET A 169 -6.37 17.69 -12.33
N ASP A 170 -6.11 17.71 -13.63
CA ASP A 170 -6.34 16.56 -14.50
C ASP A 170 -5.45 15.39 -14.09
N ASN A 171 -6.05 14.19 -14.03
CA ASN A 171 -5.48 12.83 -13.88
C ASN A 171 -4.23 12.59 -12.99
N ASP A 172 -3.47 13.60 -12.60
CA ASP A 172 -2.26 13.53 -11.76
C ASP A 172 -2.30 14.53 -10.58
N GLY A 173 -3.49 14.81 -10.06
CA GLY A 173 -3.71 15.78 -8.97
C GLY A 173 -2.83 15.52 -7.74
N ALA A 174 -2.58 14.25 -7.41
CA ALA A 174 -1.72 13.86 -6.29
C ALA A 174 -0.26 14.29 -6.46
N SER A 175 0.28 14.15 -7.67
CA SER A 175 1.65 14.56 -7.99
C SER A 175 1.77 16.09 -7.90
N GLN A 176 0.77 16.81 -8.39
CA GLN A 176 0.71 18.28 -8.31
C GLN A 176 0.62 18.75 -6.86
N VAL A 177 -0.27 18.17 -6.03
CA VAL A 177 -0.36 18.50 -4.60
C VAL A 177 0.97 18.22 -3.90
N THR A 178 1.63 17.11 -4.22
CA THR A 178 2.92 16.75 -3.65
C THR A 178 4.01 17.77 -4.06
N ASP A 179 4.07 18.17 -5.33
CA ASP A 179 5.01 19.21 -5.80
C ASP A 179 4.74 20.56 -5.13
N LEU A 180 3.47 20.98 -5.07
CA LEU A 180 3.07 22.21 -4.37
C LEU A 180 3.46 22.18 -2.90
N ALA A 181 3.36 21.04 -2.23
CA ALA A 181 3.71 20.91 -0.82
C ALA A 181 5.23 20.90 -0.59
N LEU A 182 5.96 20.06 -1.32
CA LEU A 182 7.37 19.80 -1.06
C LEU A 182 8.28 20.87 -1.67
N ASN A 183 8.01 21.29 -2.89
CA ASN A 183 8.90 22.18 -3.65
C ASN A 183 8.47 23.64 -3.58
N ARG A 184 7.16 23.93 -3.72
CA ARG A 184 6.65 25.30 -3.76
C ARG A 184 6.16 25.82 -2.41
N LYS A 185 6.09 24.95 -1.38
CA LYS A 185 5.66 25.28 -0.01
C LYS A 185 4.28 25.98 0.04
N HIS A 186 3.36 25.59 -0.84
CA HIS A 186 2.01 26.14 -0.86
C HIS A 186 1.26 25.76 0.43
N PRO A 187 0.74 26.70 1.23
CA PRO A 187 0.26 26.44 2.60
C PRO A 187 -0.83 25.35 2.69
N ILE A 188 -1.80 25.35 1.76
CA ILE A 188 -2.88 24.35 1.75
C ILE A 188 -2.33 22.98 1.35
N ALA A 189 -1.40 22.90 0.38
CA ALA A 189 -0.81 21.65 -0.05
C ALA A 189 0.07 21.04 1.05
N VAL A 190 0.86 21.86 1.74
CA VAL A 190 1.64 21.42 2.92
C VAL A 190 0.69 20.84 3.97
N LYS A 191 -0.39 21.56 4.31
CA LYS A 191 -1.38 21.08 5.30
C LYS A 191 -2.11 19.82 4.83
N ALA A 192 -2.38 19.69 3.54
CA ALA A 192 -2.99 18.46 2.98
C ALA A 192 -2.04 17.25 3.12
N LEU A 193 -0.77 17.45 2.79
CA LEU A 193 0.23 16.40 2.94
C LEU A 193 0.49 16.04 4.41
N ASP A 194 0.50 17.02 5.31
CA ASP A 194 0.60 16.79 6.76
C ASP A 194 -0.57 15.93 7.27
N LEU A 195 -1.80 16.28 6.88
CA LEU A 195 -2.99 15.52 7.26
C LEU A 195 -3.00 14.11 6.67
N PHE A 196 -2.57 13.96 5.41
CA PHE A 196 -2.38 12.65 4.79
C PHE A 196 -1.40 11.77 5.58
N VAL A 197 -0.25 12.32 5.96
CA VAL A 197 0.79 11.60 6.72
C VAL A 197 0.30 11.22 8.13
N GLU A 198 -0.45 12.11 8.79
CA GLU A 198 -1.07 11.84 10.10
C GLU A 198 -2.06 10.66 10.01
N ILE A 199 -2.99 10.71 9.03
CA ILE A 199 -3.97 9.63 8.80
C ILE A 199 -3.26 8.33 8.43
N TYR A 200 -2.20 8.40 7.61
CA TYR A 200 -1.45 7.22 7.18
C TYR A 200 -0.78 6.51 8.37
N GLY A 201 -0.14 7.28 9.26
CA GLY A 201 0.44 6.73 10.49
C GLY A 201 -0.62 6.11 11.41
N ALA A 202 -1.76 6.76 11.57
CA ALA A 202 -2.87 6.26 12.36
C ALA A 202 -3.41 4.93 11.82
N TYR A 203 -3.61 4.84 10.50
CA TYR A 203 -4.08 3.63 9.84
C TYR A 203 -3.07 2.48 9.93
N ALA A 204 -1.78 2.76 9.65
CA ALA A 204 -0.71 1.79 9.85
C ALA A 204 -0.70 1.23 11.28
N GLY A 205 -0.91 2.11 12.28
CA GLY A 205 -1.05 1.72 13.68
C GLY A 205 -2.29 0.88 13.97
N ASN A 206 -3.43 1.15 13.33
CA ASN A 206 -4.65 0.35 13.47
C ASN A 206 -4.42 -1.08 12.92
N LEU A 207 -3.81 -1.19 11.74
CA LEU A 207 -3.47 -2.49 11.15
C LEU A 207 -2.47 -3.26 12.01
N ALA A 208 -1.44 -2.58 12.53
CA ALA A 208 -0.45 -3.19 13.40
C ALA A 208 -1.07 -3.72 14.70
N LEU A 209 -2.00 -2.97 15.27
CA LEU A 209 -2.72 -3.36 16.49
C LEU A 209 -3.67 -4.54 16.22
N ALA A 210 -4.41 -4.50 15.10
CA ALA A 210 -5.38 -5.54 14.73
C ALA A 210 -4.70 -6.90 14.49
N GLY A 211 -3.52 -6.90 13.84
CA GLY A 211 -2.77 -8.11 13.52
C GLY A 211 -1.66 -8.45 14.53
N LEU A 212 -1.46 -7.64 15.59
CA LEU A 212 -0.31 -7.76 16.51
C LEU A 212 1.01 -7.96 15.76
N THR A 213 1.27 -7.08 14.77
CA THR A 213 2.34 -7.26 13.79
C THR A 213 3.73 -6.96 14.36
N ARG A 214 4.12 -7.69 15.39
CA ARG A 214 5.41 -7.52 16.07
C ARG A 214 6.62 -7.87 15.19
N GLY A 215 6.41 -8.59 14.11
CA GLY A 215 7.44 -8.85 13.10
C GLY A 215 7.74 -7.64 12.21
N GLY A 216 6.85 -6.63 12.20
CA GLY A 216 7.07 -5.35 11.54
C GLY A 216 5.91 -4.87 10.66
N VAL A 217 5.97 -3.57 10.34
CA VAL A 217 5.09 -2.85 9.43
C VAL A 217 5.91 -2.33 8.25
N TYR A 218 5.50 -2.65 7.04
CA TYR A 218 6.18 -2.28 5.81
C TYR A 218 5.30 -1.33 5.00
N VAL A 219 5.71 -0.07 4.94
CA VAL A 219 5.01 0.98 4.19
C VAL A 219 5.53 0.97 2.76
N ALA A 220 4.77 0.40 1.86
CA ALA A 220 5.08 0.24 0.44
C ALA A 220 4.28 1.21 -0.44
N GLY A 221 4.14 0.90 -1.72
CA GLY A 221 3.40 1.70 -2.69
C GLY A 221 4.18 2.89 -3.24
N GLY A 222 3.62 3.50 -4.27
CA GLY A 222 4.32 4.54 -5.05
C GLY A 222 4.40 5.90 -4.37
N ILE A 223 3.60 6.17 -3.34
CA ILE A 223 3.55 7.48 -2.67
C ILE A 223 4.62 7.58 -1.57
N ALA A 224 4.77 6.56 -0.73
CA ALA A 224 5.66 6.61 0.45
C ALA A 224 7.11 7.01 0.13
N PRO A 225 7.79 6.48 -0.89
CA PRO A 225 9.13 6.92 -1.25
C PRO A 225 9.22 8.38 -1.68
N LYS A 226 8.17 8.90 -2.34
CA LYS A 226 8.13 10.31 -2.81
C LYS A 226 7.99 11.30 -1.67
N ILE A 227 7.37 10.89 -0.56
CA ILE A 227 7.14 11.72 0.63
C ILE A 227 7.98 11.29 1.83
N LEU A 228 9.07 10.56 1.60
CA LEU A 228 9.91 9.96 2.66
C LEU A 228 10.32 10.98 3.73
N ASN A 229 10.75 12.17 3.31
CA ASN A 229 11.13 13.23 4.24
C ASN A 229 9.96 13.61 5.18
N LYS A 230 8.74 13.69 4.64
CA LYS A 230 7.53 13.97 5.42
C LYS A 230 7.19 12.85 6.40
N LEU A 231 7.33 11.59 6.00
CA LEU A 231 7.15 10.45 6.89
C LEU A 231 8.15 10.47 8.06
N GLY A 232 9.38 10.98 7.81
CA GLY A 232 10.45 11.10 8.80
C GLY A 232 10.30 12.30 9.74
N GLU A 233 9.42 13.29 9.47
CA GLU A 233 9.24 14.49 10.33
C GLU A 233 8.57 14.18 11.69
N GLY A 234 8.03 12.98 11.89
CA GLY A 234 7.55 12.46 13.16
C GLY A 234 6.04 12.33 13.30
N SER A 235 5.20 13.06 12.56
CA SER A 235 3.74 13.00 12.68
C SER A 235 3.18 11.61 12.34
N PHE A 236 3.75 10.93 11.33
CA PHE A 236 3.42 9.55 11.01
C PHE A 236 3.61 8.64 12.23
N MET A 237 4.81 8.66 12.83
CA MET A 237 5.13 7.79 13.97
C MET A 237 4.37 8.19 15.24
N GLN A 238 4.08 9.47 15.43
CA GLN A 238 3.23 9.95 16.53
C GLN A 238 1.83 9.34 16.43
N SER A 239 1.19 9.41 15.26
CA SER A 239 -0.14 8.87 15.02
C SER A 239 -0.15 7.33 15.06
N PHE A 240 0.90 6.69 14.55
CA PHE A 240 1.10 5.24 14.63
C PHE A 240 1.09 4.74 16.08
N ARG A 241 1.83 5.42 16.96
CA ARG A 241 1.96 5.04 18.38
C ARG A 241 0.77 5.45 19.24
N SER A 242 -0.04 6.41 18.80
CA SER A 242 -1.17 6.95 19.56
C SER A 242 -2.31 5.94 19.66
N LYS A 243 -2.10 4.86 20.44
CA LYS A 243 -3.05 3.76 20.65
C LYS A 243 -3.39 3.59 22.14
N GLY A 244 -3.47 4.70 22.88
CA GLY A 244 -3.84 4.70 24.29
C GLY A 244 -2.92 3.79 25.12
N ARG A 245 -3.48 2.86 25.87
CA ARG A 245 -2.71 1.92 26.71
C ARG A 245 -1.74 1.02 25.97
N TYR A 246 -1.87 0.90 24.64
CA TYR A 246 -0.97 0.10 23.80
C TYR A 246 0.18 0.91 23.18
N SER A 247 0.29 2.21 23.51
CA SER A 247 1.31 3.09 22.89
C SER A 247 2.76 2.60 23.15
N GLU A 248 3.03 2.01 24.32
CA GLU A 248 4.33 1.42 24.63
C GLU A 248 4.62 0.22 23.72
N MET A 249 3.68 -0.73 23.60
CA MET A 249 3.79 -1.87 22.69
C MET A 249 3.99 -1.41 21.24
N MET A 250 3.25 -0.36 20.80
CA MET A 250 3.39 0.18 19.46
C MET A 250 4.77 0.80 19.22
N SER A 251 5.44 1.30 20.24
CA SER A 251 6.81 1.83 20.13
C SER A 251 7.87 0.73 19.91
N GLU A 252 7.53 -0.51 20.20
CA GLU A 252 8.41 -1.68 19.99
C GLU A 252 8.24 -2.35 18.62
N ILE A 253 7.17 -2.03 17.86
CA ILE A 253 6.93 -2.60 16.53
C ILE A 253 7.85 -1.94 15.50
N PRO A 254 8.65 -2.69 14.73
CA PRO A 254 9.45 -2.12 13.64
C PRO A 254 8.56 -1.51 12.55
N VAL A 255 8.98 -0.36 12.02
CA VAL A 255 8.29 0.29 10.88
C VAL A 255 9.33 0.70 9.85
N CYS A 256 9.18 0.22 8.63
CA CYS A 256 10.06 0.50 7.51
C CYS A 256 9.29 1.00 6.29
N VAL A 257 9.89 1.89 5.52
CA VAL A 257 9.44 2.28 4.19
C VAL A 257 10.16 1.43 3.14
N VAL A 258 9.41 0.82 2.24
CA VAL A 258 9.95 0.06 1.10
C VAL A 258 10.27 1.03 -0.03
N MET A 259 11.56 1.14 -0.37
CA MET A 259 12.05 2.04 -1.42
C MET A 259 12.06 1.40 -2.80
N ASN A 260 12.13 0.07 -2.86
CA ASN A 260 12.17 -0.67 -4.13
C ASN A 260 10.78 -0.76 -4.77
N GLN A 261 10.56 0.02 -5.83
CA GLN A 261 9.28 0.07 -6.55
C GLN A 261 8.95 -1.24 -7.29
N LYS A 262 9.91 -2.16 -7.43
CA LYS A 262 9.74 -3.46 -8.09
C LYS A 262 9.40 -4.58 -7.11
N VAL A 263 9.14 -4.27 -5.84
CA VAL A 263 8.87 -5.27 -4.80
C VAL A 263 7.74 -6.22 -5.18
N GLY A 264 6.65 -5.75 -5.78
CA GLY A 264 5.56 -6.61 -6.25
C GLY A 264 5.98 -7.57 -7.39
N LEU A 265 6.83 -7.09 -8.31
CA LEU A 265 7.40 -7.94 -9.36
C LEU A 265 8.36 -8.98 -8.79
N ILE A 266 9.21 -8.58 -7.83
CA ILE A 266 10.08 -9.51 -7.10
C ILE A 266 9.24 -10.61 -6.46
N GLY A 267 8.13 -10.24 -5.78
CA GLY A 267 7.24 -11.23 -5.17
C GLY A 267 6.58 -12.17 -6.17
N ALA A 268 6.19 -11.68 -7.34
CA ALA A 268 5.66 -12.55 -8.40
C ALA A 268 6.71 -13.54 -8.92
N VAL A 269 7.98 -13.11 -9.05
CA VAL A 269 9.10 -14.00 -9.41
C VAL A 269 9.32 -15.06 -8.33
N GLU A 270 9.38 -14.66 -7.06
CA GLU A 270 9.52 -15.60 -5.94
C GLU A 270 8.40 -16.63 -5.90
N GLU A 271 7.17 -16.20 -6.15
CA GLU A 271 6.03 -17.11 -6.19
C GLU A 271 6.11 -18.08 -7.36
N SER A 272 6.62 -17.64 -8.53
CA SER A 272 6.84 -18.54 -9.66
C SER A 272 7.89 -19.61 -9.35
N HIS A 273 8.96 -19.28 -8.61
CA HIS A 273 9.96 -20.25 -8.15
C HIS A 273 9.34 -21.28 -7.17
N ARG A 274 8.55 -20.82 -6.19
CA ARG A 274 7.85 -21.72 -5.26
C ARG A 274 6.96 -22.74 -5.96
N MET A 275 6.27 -22.32 -7.04
CA MET A 275 5.44 -23.24 -7.84
C MET A 275 6.28 -24.31 -8.53
N MET A 276 7.48 -23.97 -9.02
CA MET A 276 8.39 -24.95 -9.66
C MET A 276 8.95 -25.95 -8.64
N ASP A 277 9.37 -25.47 -7.46
CA ASP A 277 9.92 -26.31 -6.40
C ASP A 277 8.87 -27.32 -5.92
N SER A 278 7.63 -26.89 -5.69
CA SER A 278 6.52 -27.77 -5.29
C SER A 278 6.15 -28.81 -6.35
N ALA A 279 6.32 -28.49 -7.64
CA ALA A 279 6.07 -29.43 -8.73
C ALA A 279 7.19 -30.48 -8.89
N SER A 280 8.39 -30.20 -8.38
CA SER A 280 9.54 -31.11 -8.41
C SER A 280 9.54 -32.13 -7.30
N GLU A 281 8.71 -31.95 -6.28
CA GLU A 281 8.58 -32.87 -5.11
C GLU A 281 7.46 -33.91 -5.29
N ILE A 282 6.70 -33.87 -6.38
CA ILE A 282 5.64 -34.82 -6.76
C ILE A 282 6.14 -35.76 -7.85
#